data_4a2c6e6163c6f96f51f733b36cf6a035
#
_entry.id   4a2c6e6163c6f96f51f733b36cf6a035
#
_cell.length_a   1.000
_cell.length_b   1.000
_cell.length_c   1.000
_cell.angle_alpha   90.00
_cell.angle_beta   90.00
_cell.angle_gamma   90.00
#
_symmetry.space_group_name_H-M   'P 1'
#
loop_
_entity.id
_entity.type
_entity.pdbx_description
1 polymer ?
#
loop_
_entity_poly.entity_id
_entity_poly.type
_entity_poly.pdbx_seq_one_letter_code
_entity_poly.pdbx_strand_id
1 'polypeptide(L)'
;MKHSKKSHKEGRGSFSGRIGYVLAVAGSAVGLGNIWRFPYLAAKYGGGIFLLVYLLLTVSFGYVLIMSETALGRMTKKSPVGAFASFGNSFPFKLGGWLNAVIPILIVPYYSTIGGWVIKYLAEYLKGNVQEVAQDGYFTGFITDSFQTELWFLVFAALIFIIILGGVRNGVERMSKIMMPILVLLAIVVTIYSVTRPGALAGVKYFLIPNMKNFSFMTIVAAMGQMFYSLSIAMGILYTYGSYTDKDMDLEQSTTQIEIFDTGIAILAGLMIIPAVFSFSGGNPENLQAGPSLMFITLPKVFASMGIGTAAGILFFVLVLLAALTSAVSLMETCVSTFADEFHWSRKKCCVFMAVVMIVLGSASSMGYGALDFIQIFGMAFLDFFDFLTNSVMMPLAALATCFLILRVVGFKKISEEIEQSSSFRRKKLYTAFLKYFAPICLIIILCSSIANVLGIISM
;
A
#
# COMPACT_ATOMS: atom_id res chain seq x y z
N MET A 1 29.51 7.29 -47.55
CA MET A 1 28.96 6.45 -46.50
C MET A 1 29.13 7.15 -45.16
N LYS A 2 28.10 7.84 -44.67
CA LYS A 2 28.09 8.46 -43.31
C LYS A 2 27.26 7.56 -42.42
N HIS A 3 27.89 6.80 -41.53
CA HIS A 3 27.22 6.08 -40.47
C HIS A 3 26.64 7.09 -39.46
N SER A 4 25.35 7.33 -39.54
CA SER A 4 24.58 7.99 -38.47
C SER A 4 24.60 7.13 -37.25
N LYS A 5 25.35 7.49 -36.21
CA LYS A 5 25.21 6.96 -34.85
C LYS A 5 23.83 7.36 -34.36
N LYS A 6 22.84 6.43 -34.40
CA LYS A 6 21.63 6.55 -33.63
C LYS A 6 22.02 6.58 -32.15
N SER A 7 21.97 7.75 -31.53
CA SER A 7 21.96 7.85 -30.08
C SER A 7 20.73 7.08 -29.59
N HIS A 8 20.92 5.95 -28.93
CA HIS A 8 19.91 5.34 -28.11
C HIS A 8 19.59 6.33 -26.97
N LYS A 9 18.61 7.21 -27.16
CA LYS A 9 17.84 7.72 -26.02
C LYS A 9 17.18 6.46 -25.46
N GLU A 10 17.66 6.03 -24.29
CA GLU A 10 16.91 5.05 -23.49
C GLU A 10 15.52 5.66 -23.28
N GLY A 11 14.53 5.16 -24.00
CA GLY A 11 13.16 5.60 -23.90
C GLY A 11 12.64 5.29 -22.50
N ARG A 12 11.78 6.15 -21.96
CA ARG A 12 11.08 5.89 -20.69
C ARG A 12 10.47 4.48 -20.74
N GLY A 13 10.63 3.71 -19.66
CA GLY A 13 10.06 2.36 -19.56
C GLY A 13 8.53 2.39 -19.82
N SER A 14 8.00 1.37 -20.46
CA SER A 14 6.56 1.22 -20.73
C SER A 14 6.09 -0.18 -20.34
N PHE A 15 4.82 -0.29 -19.92
CA PHE A 15 4.16 -1.58 -19.75
C PHE A 15 3.90 -2.24 -21.11
N SER A 16 3.87 -3.59 -21.13
CA SER A 16 3.60 -4.34 -22.36
C SER A 16 2.12 -4.30 -22.80
N GLY A 17 1.26 -3.67 -21.99
CA GLY A 17 -0.17 -3.52 -22.23
C GLY A 17 -0.99 -3.42 -20.95
N ARG A 18 -2.32 -3.34 -21.09
CA ARG A 18 -3.26 -3.12 -19.99
C ARG A 18 -3.11 -4.11 -18.83
N ILE A 19 -3.00 -5.41 -19.12
CA ILE A 19 -2.88 -6.44 -18.05
C ILE A 19 -1.62 -6.21 -17.22
N GLY A 20 -0.49 -5.88 -17.85
CA GLY A 20 0.75 -5.57 -17.14
C GLY A 20 0.61 -4.37 -16.19
N TYR A 21 -0.02 -3.30 -16.67
CA TYR A 21 -0.34 -2.13 -15.88
C TYR A 21 -1.28 -2.46 -14.70
N VAL A 22 -2.42 -3.10 -14.98
CA VAL A 22 -3.42 -3.44 -13.94
C VAL A 22 -2.81 -4.31 -12.85
N LEU A 23 -2.05 -5.35 -13.21
CA LEU A 23 -1.41 -6.23 -12.22
C LEU A 23 -0.29 -5.53 -11.44
N ALA A 24 0.43 -4.59 -12.06
CA ALA A 24 1.44 -3.80 -11.36
C ALA A 24 0.80 -2.84 -10.35
N VAL A 25 -0.26 -2.11 -10.74
CA VAL A 25 -0.97 -1.19 -9.83
C VAL A 25 -1.74 -1.97 -8.76
N ALA A 26 -2.42 -3.06 -9.12
CA ALA A 26 -3.08 -3.93 -8.16
C ALA A 26 -2.07 -4.53 -7.17
N GLY A 27 -0.87 -4.95 -7.64
CA GLY A 27 0.20 -5.42 -6.78
C GLY A 27 0.78 -4.34 -5.87
N SER A 28 0.72 -3.08 -6.28
CA SER A 28 1.04 -1.96 -5.41
C SER A 28 -0.03 -1.73 -4.34
N ALA A 29 -1.29 -1.78 -4.73
CA ALA A 29 -2.43 -1.57 -3.86
C ALA A 29 -2.58 -2.72 -2.84
N VAL A 30 -2.46 -3.96 -3.29
CA VAL A 30 -2.53 -5.16 -2.43
C VAL A 30 -1.23 -5.31 -1.64
N GLY A 31 -1.20 -4.78 -0.43
CA GLY A 31 -0.03 -4.78 0.44
C GLY A 31 -0.35 -5.23 1.87
N LEU A 32 0.56 -4.91 2.77
CA LEU A 32 0.38 -5.17 4.20
C LEU A 32 -0.88 -4.51 4.76
N GLY A 33 -1.31 -3.38 4.20
CA GLY A 33 -2.53 -2.68 4.58
C GLY A 33 -3.81 -3.48 4.42
N ASN A 34 -3.92 -4.31 3.37
CA ASN A 34 -5.07 -5.19 3.16
C ASN A 34 -5.05 -6.39 4.13
N ILE A 35 -3.86 -6.88 4.49
CA ILE A 35 -3.73 -8.14 5.23
C ILE A 35 -3.83 -7.94 6.73
N TRP A 36 -3.26 -6.87 7.30
CA TRP A 36 -3.35 -6.68 8.75
C TRP A 36 -4.25 -5.51 9.16
N ARG A 37 -4.08 -4.32 8.49
CA ARG A 37 -4.78 -3.10 8.91
C ARG A 37 -6.27 -3.17 8.62
N PHE A 38 -6.64 -3.63 7.45
CA PHE A 38 -8.04 -3.74 7.06
C PHE A 38 -8.85 -4.68 7.98
N PRO A 39 -8.41 -5.94 8.27
CA PRO A 39 -9.15 -6.82 9.16
C PRO A 39 -9.27 -6.27 10.58
N TYR A 40 -8.20 -5.65 11.10
CA TYR A 40 -8.22 -5.00 12.40
C TYR A 40 -9.25 -3.87 12.46
N LEU A 41 -9.20 -2.93 11.49
CA LEU A 41 -10.13 -1.82 11.45
C LEU A 41 -11.58 -2.29 11.23
N ALA A 42 -11.78 -3.28 10.38
CA ALA A 42 -13.10 -3.87 10.19
C ALA A 42 -13.65 -4.46 11.49
N ALA A 43 -12.84 -5.19 12.26
CA ALA A 43 -13.26 -5.74 13.53
C ALA A 43 -13.54 -4.66 14.59
N LYS A 44 -12.68 -3.64 14.68
CA LYS A 44 -12.81 -2.56 15.67
C LYS A 44 -13.99 -1.62 15.37
N TYR A 45 -14.27 -1.34 14.09
CA TYR A 45 -15.23 -0.32 13.68
C TYR A 45 -16.52 -0.87 13.07
N GLY A 46 -16.93 -2.08 13.49
CA GLY A 46 -18.27 -2.59 13.30
C GLY A 46 -18.46 -3.68 12.24
N GLY A 47 -17.40 -4.34 11.80
CA GLY A 47 -17.48 -5.50 10.91
C GLY A 47 -18.11 -5.18 9.57
N GLY A 48 -19.28 -5.75 9.28
CA GLY A 48 -19.98 -5.59 8.00
C GLY A 48 -20.39 -4.17 7.68
N ILE A 49 -20.64 -3.30 8.67
CA ILE A 49 -20.95 -1.89 8.40
C ILE A 49 -19.70 -1.12 7.99
N PHE A 50 -18.53 -1.45 8.57
CA PHE A 50 -17.25 -0.91 8.11
C PHE A 50 -16.97 -1.34 6.67
N LEU A 51 -17.17 -2.62 6.34
CA LEU A 51 -17.01 -3.13 4.98
C LEU A 51 -17.89 -2.38 3.99
N LEU A 52 -19.18 -2.18 4.31
CA LEU A 52 -20.11 -1.43 3.45
C LEU A 52 -19.62 -0.01 3.19
N VAL A 53 -19.21 0.71 4.24
CA VAL A 53 -18.69 2.08 4.13
C VAL A 53 -17.41 2.09 3.29
N TYR A 54 -16.50 1.15 3.53
CA TYR A 54 -15.26 1.00 2.75
C TYR A 54 -15.55 0.81 1.26
N LEU A 55 -16.48 -0.09 0.91
CA LEU A 55 -16.87 -0.34 -0.49
C LEU A 55 -17.43 0.91 -1.16
N LEU A 56 -18.31 1.64 -0.48
CA LEU A 56 -18.87 2.89 -1.01
C LEU A 56 -17.79 3.95 -1.25
N LEU A 57 -16.83 4.07 -0.32
CA LEU A 57 -15.72 5.01 -0.47
C LEU A 57 -14.75 4.60 -1.58
N THR A 58 -14.48 3.31 -1.73
CA THR A 58 -13.58 2.81 -2.78
C THR A 58 -14.13 3.11 -4.17
N VAL A 59 -15.39 2.76 -4.46
CA VAL A 59 -16.00 2.98 -5.79
C VAL A 59 -16.33 4.43 -6.10
N SER A 60 -16.26 5.32 -5.11
CA SER A 60 -16.51 6.75 -5.29
C SER A 60 -15.23 7.58 -5.15
N PHE A 61 -14.73 7.74 -3.93
CA PHE A 61 -13.57 8.57 -3.64
C PHE A 61 -12.26 7.94 -4.12
N GLY A 62 -12.07 6.63 -3.90
CA GLY A 62 -10.92 5.88 -4.39
C GLY A 62 -10.80 5.96 -5.91
N TYR A 63 -11.90 5.67 -6.62
CA TYR A 63 -11.96 5.79 -8.07
C TYR A 63 -11.50 7.16 -8.59
N VAL A 64 -12.00 8.22 -7.96
CA VAL A 64 -11.70 9.59 -8.39
C VAL A 64 -10.21 9.90 -8.29
N LEU A 65 -9.57 9.51 -7.20
CA LEU A 65 -8.15 9.79 -7.00
C LEU A 65 -7.23 8.90 -7.85
N ILE A 66 -7.52 7.61 -7.96
CA ILE A 66 -6.78 6.70 -8.87
C ILE A 66 -6.83 7.24 -10.30
N MET A 67 -8.01 7.59 -10.78
CA MET A 67 -8.21 8.12 -12.13
C MET A 67 -7.46 9.44 -12.32
N SER A 68 -7.50 10.34 -11.32
CA SER A 68 -6.84 11.65 -11.35
C SER A 68 -5.33 11.53 -11.51
N GLU A 69 -4.70 10.78 -10.62
CA GLU A 69 -3.24 10.62 -10.61
C GLU A 69 -2.74 9.87 -11.85
N THR A 70 -3.44 8.80 -12.24
CA THR A 70 -3.09 8.04 -13.45
C THR A 70 -3.24 8.88 -14.71
N ALA A 71 -4.33 9.66 -14.85
CA ALA A 71 -4.53 10.53 -16.01
C ALA A 71 -3.46 11.63 -16.08
N LEU A 72 -3.11 12.26 -14.96
CA LEU A 72 -2.03 13.25 -14.89
C LEU A 72 -0.67 12.64 -15.26
N GLY A 73 -0.35 11.44 -14.77
CA GLY A 73 0.84 10.69 -15.13
C GLY A 73 0.90 10.38 -16.63
N ARG A 74 -0.21 9.86 -17.20
CA ARG A 74 -0.30 9.54 -18.63
C ARG A 74 -0.22 10.78 -19.52
N MET A 75 -0.87 11.87 -19.11
CA MET A 75 -0.87 13.15 -19.83
C MET A 75 0.52 13.76 -19.93
N THR A 76 1.26 13.74 -18.84
CA THR A 76 2.55 14.42 -18.72
C THR A 76 3.73 13.53 -19.09
N LYS A 77 3.57 12.21 -19.04
CA LYS A 77 4.63 11.22 -19.23
C LYS A 77 5.82 11.42 -18.28
N LYS A 78 5.54 11.88 -17.06
CA LYS A 78 6.55 12.17 -16.04
C LYS A 78 6.16 11.60 -14.68
N SER A 79 7.15 11.44 -13.80
CA SER A 79 6.99 11.17 -12.38
C SER A 79 6.27 12.33 -11.66
N PRO A 80 5.86 12.19 -10.40
CA PRO A 80 5.04 13.21 -9.72
C PRO A 80 5.60 14.63 -9.81
N VAL A 81 6.89 14.81 -9.54
CA VAL A 81 7.54 16.15 -9.57
C VAL A 81 7.43 16.77 -10.96
N GLY A 82 7.85 16.03 -11.97
CA GLY A 82 7.77 16.49 -13.35
C GLY A 82 6.33 16.66 -13.84
N ALA A 83 5.38 15.87 -13.35
CA ALA A 83 3.97 16.01 -13.67
C ALA A 83 3.42 17.36 -13.19
N PHE A 84 3.66 17.72 -11.93
CA PHE A 84 3.28 19.03 -11.40
C PHE A 84 4.00 20.18 -12.10
N ALA A 85 5.31 20.06 -12.34
CA ALA A 85 6.12 21.07 -13.04
C ALA A 85 5.66 21.30 -14.49
N SER A 86 4.98 20.36 -15.12
CA SER A 86 4.40 20.53 -16.47
C SER A 86 3.28 21.55 -16.53
N PHE A 87 2.69 21.91 -15.39
CA PHE A 87 1.61 22.89 -15.30
C PHE A 87 2.02 24.22 -14.66
N GLY A 88 3.20 24.32 -14.08
CA GLY A 88 3.74 25.56 -13.51
C GLY A 88 5.01 25.35 -12.72
N ASN A 89 5.83 26.40 -12.62
CA ASN A 89 7.14 26.36 -11.95
C ASN A 89 7.17 27.10 -10.61
N SER A 90 6.03 27.64 -10.14
CA SER A 90 5.97 28.34 -8.86
C SER A 90 6.07 27.35 -7.68
N PHE A 91 6.35 27.87 -6.49
CA PHE A 91 6.55 27.09 -5.28
C PHE A 91 5.44 26.05 -4.99
N PRO A 92 4.13 26.35 -5.12
CA PRO A 92 3.06 25.37 -4.89
C PRO A 92 3.14 24.12 -5.79
N PHE A 93 3.53 24.29 -7.07
CA PHE A 93 3.70 23.15 -7.98
C PHE A 93 4.88 22.27 -7.56
N LYS A 94 6.01 22.90 -7.23
CA LYS A 94 7.18 22.16 -6.72
C LYS A 94 6.84 21.42 -5.43
N LEU A 95 6.19 22.10 -4.49
CA LEU A 95 5.77 21.49 -3.21
C LEU A 95 4.82 20.29 -3.42
N GLY A 96 3.78 20.44 -4.25
CA GLY A 96 2.84 19.36 -4.54
C GLY A 96 3.50 18.14 -5.19
N GLY A 97 4.39 18.36 -6.16
CA GLY A 97 5.16 17.31 -6.81
C GLY A 97 6.10 16.60 -5.84
N TRP A 98 6.88 17.34 -5.06
CA TRP A 98 7.84 16.78 -4.10
C TRP A 98 7.14 16.10 -2.92
N LEU A 99 5.97 16.57 -2.46
CA LEU A 99 5.18 15.83 -1.45
C LEU A 99 4.88 14.41 -1.91
N ASN A 100 4.35 14.26 -3.15
CA ASN A 100 4.07 12.94 -3.72
C ASN A 100 5.33 12.08 -3.92
N ALA A 101 6.50 12.68 -4.12
CA ALA A 101 7.76 11.99 -4.38
C ALA A 101 8.51 11.59 -3.10
N VAL A 102 8.45 12.43 -2.05
CA VAL A 102 9.15 12.16 -0.78
C VAL A 102 8.44 11.07 0.02
N ILE A 103 7.12 10.95 -0.08
CA ILE A 103 6.35 9.91 0.61
C ILE A 103 6.92 8.50 0.36
N PRO A 104 7.07 8.00 -0.88
CA PRO A 104 7.63 6.67 -1.10
C PRO A 104 9.11 6.56 -0.68
N ILE A 105 9.89 7.65 -0.71
CA ILE A 105 11.28 7.67 -0.22
C ILE A 105 11.34 7.38 1.28
N LEU A 106 10.36 7.86 2.05
CA LEU A 106 10.26 7.60 3.48
C LEU A 106 9.59 6.25 3.79
N ILE A 107 8.59 5.83 3.00
CA ILE A 107 7.86 4.58 3.25
C ILE A 107 8.74 3.36 2.98
N VAL A 108 9.45 3.30 1.84
CA VAL A 108 10.22 2.11 1.44
C VAL A 108 11.17 1.61 2.54
N PRO A 109 11.93 2.45 3.24
CA PRO A 109 12.83 2.01 4.29
C PRO A 109 12.11 1.29 5.45
N TYR A 110 11.13 1.92 6.09
CA TYR A 110 10.44 1.30 7.22
C TYR A 110 9.54 0.13 6.79
N TYR A 111 8.94 0.21 5.63
CA TYR A 111 8.16 -0.88 5.05
C TYR A 111 9.01 -2.13 4.80
N SER A 112 10.28 -1.93 4.42
CA SER A 112 11.24 -3.01 4.22
C SER A 112 11.68 -3.66 5.53
N THR A 113 11.69 -2.93 6.63
CA THR A 113 11.89 -3.49 7.97
C THR A 113 10.78 -4.51 8.29
N ILE A 114 9.52 -4.12 8.06
CA ILE A 114 8.38 -5.02 8.26
C ILE A 114 8.43 -6.21 7.28
N GLY A 115 8.83 -5.98 6.03
CA GLY A 115 9.08 -7.06 5.06
C GLY A 115 10.14 -8.05 5.53
N GLY A 116 11.17 -7.57 6.21
CA GLY A 116 12.19 -8.40 6.87
C GLY A 116 11.59 -9.26 8.00
N TRP A 117 10.69 -8.70 8.82
CA TRP A 117 9.98 -9.48 9.85
C TRP A 117 9.15 -10.62 9.23
N VAL A 118 8.51 -10.35 8.09
CA VAL A 118 7.74 -11.37 7.35
C VAL A 118 8.66 -12.52 6.89
N ILE A 119 9.85 -12.22 6.35
CA ILE A 119 10.81 -13.26 5.94
C ILE A 119 11.31 -14.05 7.15
N LYS A 120 11.61 -13.40 8.27
CA LYS A 120 12.01 -14.06 9.51
C LYS A 120 10.95 -15.06 9.96
N TYR A 121 9.69 -14.66 10.04
CA TYR A 121 8.61 -15.55 10.45
C TYR A 121 8.42 -16.70 9.45
N LEU A 122 8.46 -16.43 8.14
CA LEU A 122 8.41 -17.48 7.13
C LEU A 122 9.55 -18.51 7.33
N ALA A 123 10.77 -18.03 7.60
CA ALA A 123 11.92 -18.91 7.85
C ALA A 123 11.71 -19.79 9.09
N GLU A 124 11.13 -19.26 10.17
CA GLU A 124 10.82 -20.05 11.38
C GLU A 124 9.73 -21.09 11.12
N TYR A 125 8.68 -20.75 10.36
CA TYR A 125 7.65 -21.73 9.97
C TYR A 125 8.21 -22.84 9.08
N LEU A 126 9.14 -22.51 8.16
CA LEU A 126 9.81 -23.51 7.32
C LEU A 126 10.72 -24.44 8.14
N LYS A 127 11.27 -24.00 9.27
CA LYS A 127 12.02 -24.83 10.22
C LYS A 127 11.11 -25.69 11.13
N GLY A 128 9.80 -25.42 11.14
CA GLY A 128 8.84 -26.10 12.00
C GLY A 128 8.67 -25.48 13.40
N ASN A 129 9.20 -24.29 13.65
CA ASN A 129 9.21 -23.63 14.95
C ASN A 129 7.87 -22.93 15.30
N VAL A 130 6.74 -23.52 14.89
CA VAL A 130 5.39 -22.92 15.07
C VAL A 130 5.05 -22.63 16.52
N GLN A 131 5.45 -23.47 17.45
CA GLN A 131 5.18 -23.29 18.90
C GLN A 131 6.07 -22.20 19.51
N GLU A 132 7.29 -22.05 19.01
CA GLU A 132 8.25 -21.04 19.49
C GLU A 132 7.80 -19.64 19.09
N VAL A 133 7.43 -19.43 17.82
CA VAL A 133 6.96 -18.10 17.33
C VAL A 133 5.63 -17.67 17.96
N ALA A 134 4.87 -18.59 18.54
CA ALA A 134 3.60 -18.33 19.22
C ALA A 134 3.77 -17.95 20.71
N GLN A 135 4.99 -18.05 21.26
CA GLN A 135 5.25 -17.71 22.66
C GLN A 135 5.10 -16.21 22.94
N ASP A 136 4.63 -15.90 24.13
CA ASP A 136 4.62 -14.51 24.60
C ASP A 136 6.03 -13.94 24.64
N GLY A 137 6.20 -12.73 24.15
CA GLY A 137 7.49 -12.06 24.10
C GLY A 137 8.40 -12.43 22.92
N TYR A 138 8.08 -13.47 22.12
CA TYR A 138 8.91 -13.85 20.94
C TYR A 138 9.07 -12.67 19.96
N PHE A 139 7.97 -12.04 19.56
CA PHE A 139 8.02 -10.90 18.65
C PHE A 139 8.78 -9.72 19.27
N THR A 140 8.49 -9.39 20.52
CA THR A 140 9.20 -8.28 21.23
C THR A 140 10.69 -8.58 21.34
N GLY A 141 11.09 -9.80 21.71
CA GLY A 141 12.48 -10.22 21.76
C GLY A 141 13.18 -10.13 20.39
N PHE A 142 12.46 -10.45 19.32
CA PHE A 142 12.99 -10.35 17.96
C PHE A 142 13.20 -8.88 17.55
N ILE A 143 12.20 -8.00 17.72
CA ILE A 143 12.32 -6.60 17.24
C ILE A 143 13.31 -5.77 18.05
N THR A 144 13.64 -6.17 19.29
CA THR A 144 14.67 -5.54 20.11
C THR A 144 16.08 -6.07 19.81
N ASP A 145 16.21 -7.22 19.13
CA ASP A 145 17.48 -7.73 18.64
C ASP A 145 17.91 -7.02 17.34
N SER A 146 18.71 -5.96 17.50
CA SER A 146 19.15 -5.12 16.38
C SER A 146 19.89 -5.88 15.29
N PHE A 147 20.64 -6.95 15.60
CA PHE A 147 21.34 -7.75 14.60
C PHE A 147 20.35 -8.57 13.74
N GLN A 148 19.39 -9.21 14.37
CA GLN A 148 18.39 -10.01 13.67
C GLN A 148 17.50 -9.14 12.79
N THR A 149 17.00 -8.03 13.34
CA THR A 149 16.12 -7.12 12.57
C THR A 149 16.86 -6.51 11.38
N GLU A 150 18.10 -6.08 11.55
CA GLU A 150 18.93 -5.53 10.48
C GLU A 150 19.22 -6.58 9.38
N LEU A 151 19.58 -7.80 9.76
CA LEU A 151 19.84 -8.88 8.82
C LEU A 151 18.64 -9.14 7.91
N TRP A 152 17.44 -9.32 8.49
CA TRP A 152 16.25 -9.62 7.73
C TRP A 152 15.73 -8.42 6.92
N PHE A 153 15.91 -7.20 7.42
CA PHE A 153 15.70 -5.98 6.65
C PHE A 153 16.57 -5.97 5.38
N LEU A 154 17.87 -6.23 5.52
CA LEU A 154 18.80 -6.25 4.37
C LEU A 154 18.46 -7.34 3.36
N VAL A 155 17.99 -8.51 3.82
CA VAL A 155 17.53 -9.59 2.92
C VAL A 155 16.31 -9.12 2.10
N PHE A 156 15.31 -8.48 2.74
CA PHE A 156 14.15 -7.97 2.03
C PHE A 156 14.53 -6.83 1.07
N ALA A 157 15.39 -5.91 1.49
CA ALA A 157 15.90 -4.82 0.66
C ALA A 157 16.63 -5.37 -0.59
N ALA A 158 17.46 -6.38 -0.43
CA ALA A 158 18.16 -7.03 -1.55
C ALA A 158 17.18 -7.60 -2.59
N LEU A 159 16.08 -8.24 -2.15
CA LEU A 159 15.05 -8.74 -3.07
C LEU A 159 14.40 -7.61 -3.88
N ILE A 160 14.12 -6.47 -3.26
CA ILE A 160 13.58 -5.29 -3.96
C ILE A 160 14.56 -4.83 -5.03
N PHE A 161 15.86 -4.68 -4.69
CA PHE A 161 16.86 -4.18 -5.64
C PHE A 161 17.09 -5.14 -6.81
N ILE A 162 17.09 -6.46 -6.59
CA ILE A 162 17.17 -7.46 -7.66
C ILE A 162 16.05 -7.24 -8.69
N ILE A 163 14.82 -7.00 -8.22
CA ILE A 163 13.67 -6.80 -9.10
C ILE A 163 13.75 -5.43 -9.82
N ILE A 164 14.08 -4.36 -9.09
CA ILE A 164 14.13 -3.00 -9.64
C ILE A 164 15.22 -2.84 -10.70
N LEU A 165 16.36 -3.50 -10.56
CA LEU A 165 17.42 -3.50 -11.57
C LEU A 165 16.96 -4.10 -12.92
N GLY A 166 15.95 -4.97 -12.91
CA GLY A 166 15.33 -5.51 -14.13
C GLY A 166 14.50 -4.48 -14.93
N GLY A 167 14.25 -3.29 -14.37
CA GLY A 167 13.47 -2.23 -15.00
C GLY A 167 11.95 -2.46 -14.94
N VAL A 168 11.18 -1.62 -15.66
CA VAL A 168 9.72 -1.66 -15.61
C VAL A 168 9.18 -2.97 -16.17
N ARG A 169 9.56 -3.33 -17.39
CA ARG A 169 8.97 -4.49 -18.11
C ARG A 169 9.47 -5.84 -17.58
N ASN A 170 10.79 -5.98 -17.42
CA ASN A 170 11.41 -7.26 -17.02
C ASN A 170 11.49 -7.45 -15.51
N GLY A 171 11.43 -6.36 -14.72
CA GLY A 171 11.40 -6.38 -13.26
C GLY A 171 9.96 -6.26 -12.76
N VAL A 172 9.46 -5.03 -12.65
CA VAL A 172 8.16 -4.71 -12.00
C VAL A 172 6.99 -5.48 -12.62
N GLU A 173 6.78 -5.37 -13.95
CA GLU A 173 5.67 -5.99 -14.64
C GLU A 173 5.73 -7.51 -14.62
N ARG A 174 6.91 -8.08 -14.92
CA ARG A 174 7.08 -9.55 -14.92
C ARG A 174 6.84 -10.14 -13.54
N MET A 175 7.38 -9.50 -12.51
CA MET A 175 7.16 -9.89 -11.12
C MET A 175 5.66 -9.87 -10.78
N SER A 176 4.97 -8.74 -11.05
CA SER A 176 3.55 -8.61 -10.75
C SER A 176 2.68 -9.63 -11.48
N LYS A 177 3.00 -9.93 -12.75
CA LYS A 177 2.30 -10.98 -13.53
C LYS A 177 2.41 -12.38 -12.94
N ILE A 178 3.50 -12.68 -12.22
CA ILE A 178 3.71 -13.97 -11.57
C ILE A 178 3.15 -13.96 -10.15
N MET A 179 3.48 -12.94 -9.37
CA MET A 179 3.17 -12.91 -7.94
C MET A 179 1.68 -12.67 -7.65
N MET A 180 1.00 -11.82 -8.43
CA MET A 180 -0.41 -11.50 -8.17
C MET A 180 -1.36 -12.69 -8.32
N PRO A 181 -1.31 -13.52 -9.39
CA PRO A 181 -2.13 -14.73 -9.46
C PRO A 181 -1.85 -15.72 -8.32
N ILE A 182 -0.59 -15.90 -7.95
CA ILE A 182 -0.20 -16.78 -6.82
C ILE A 182 -0.77 -16.23 -5.51
N LEU A 183 -0.66 -14.92 -5.27
CA LEU A 183 -1.20 -14.25 -4.09
C LEU A 183 -2.72 -14.46 -3.98
N VAL A 184 -3.47 -14.25 -5.07
CA VAL A 184 -4.92 -14.45 -5.11
C VAL A 184 -5.27 -15.90 -4.80
N LEU A 185 -4.57 -16.87 -5.41
CA LEU A 185 -4.78 -18.29 -5.15
C LEU A 185 -4.53 -18.63 -3.67
N LEU A 186 -3.42 -18.17 -3.10
CA LEU A 186 -3.09 -18.38 -1.69
C LEU A 186 -4.13 -17.73 -0.77
N ALA A 187 -4.58 -16.51 -1.08
CA ALA A 187 -5.62 -15.83 -0.31
C ALA A 187 -6.93 -16.63 -0.30
N ILE A 188 -7.34 -17.20 -1.44
CA ILE A 188 -8.52 -18.06 -1.54
C ILE A 188 -8.35 -19.34 -0.69
N VAL A 189 -7.21 -20.03 -0.82
CA VAL A 189 -6.93 -21.27 -0.08
C VAL A 189 -6.95 -21.03 1.42
N VAL A 190 -6.25 -20.01 1.92
CA VAL A 190 -6.20 -19.69 3.35
C VAL A 190 -7.58 -19.23 3.86
N THR A 191 -8.32 -18.47 3.04
CA THR A 191 -9.69 -18.04 3.39
C THR A 191 -10.63 -19.25 3.54
N ILE A 192 -10.65 -20.18 2.58
CA ILE A 192 -11.47 -21.40 2.65
C ILE A 192 -11.14 -22.17 3.92
N TYR A 193 -9.86 -22.33 4.22
CA TYR A 193 -9.43 -23.00 5.43
C TYR A 193 -9.93 -22.26 6.69
N SER A 194 -9.82 -20.94 6.76
CA SER A 194 -10.25 -20.13 7.90
C SER A 194 -11.76 -20.25 8.16
N VAL A 195 -12.58 -20.06 7.12
CA VAL A 195 -14.06 -20.04 7.27
C VAL A 195 -14.66 -21.41 7.58
N THR A 196 -13.92 -22.50 7.32
CA THR A 196 -14.35 -23.87 7.63
C THR A 196 -14.01 -24.31 9.06
N ARG A 197 -13.35 -23.48 9.86
CA ARG A 197 -13.03 -23.83 11.26
C ARG A 197 -14.27 -23.83 12.15
N PRO A 198 -14.32 -24.71 13.16
CA PRO A 198 -15.37 -24.67 14.17
C PRO A 198 -15.42 -23.29 14.85
N GLY A 199 -16.61 -22.69 14.96
CA GLY A 199 -16.77 -21.34 15.53
C GLY A 199 -16.51 -20.17 14.55
N ALA A 200 -15.93 -20.41 13.38
CA ALA A 200 -15.62 -19.36 12.39
C ALA A 200 -16.86 -18.62 11.84
N LEU A 201 -18.02 -19.28 11.81
CA LEU A 201 -19.26 -18.72 11.25
C LEU A 201 -19.69 -17.41 11.95
N ALA A 202 -19.43 -17.27 13.24
CA ALA A 202 -19.71 -16.04 13.98
C ALA A 202 -18.88 -14.86 13.42
N GLY A 203 -17.59 -15.08 13.16
CA GLY A 203 -16.71 -14.11 12.54
C GLY A 203 -17.11 -13.77 11.09
N VAL A 204 -17.50 -14.76 10.30
CA VAL A 204 -18.02 -14.56 8.94
C VAL A 204 -19.25 -13.65 8.95
N LYS A 205 -20.24 -13.96 9.82
CA LYS A 205 -21.46 -13.16 9.98
C LYS A 205 -21.14 -11.74 10.45
N TYR A 206 -20.25 -11.59 11.44
CA TYR A 206 -19.82 -10.30 11.94
C TYR A 206 -19.21 -9.43 10.84
N PHE A 207 -18.36 -10.02 10.00
CA PHE A 207 -17.64 -9.30 8.96
C PHE A 207 -18.50 -8.99 7.72
N LEU A 208 -19.42 -9.88 7.32
CA LEU A 208 -20.17 -9.71 6.07
C LEU A 208 -21.54 -9.04 6.26
N ILE A 209 -22.17 -9.18 7.44
CA ILE A 209 -23.52 -8.67 7.67
C ILE A 209 -23.47 -7.27 8.29
N PRO A 210 -23.88 -6.21 7.56
CA PRO A 210 -23.93 -4.86 8.11
C PRO A 210 -24.90 -4.78 9.31
N ASN A 211 -24.41 -4.24 10.43
CA ASN A 211 -25.21 -3.97 11.60
C ASN A 211 -25.13 -2.48 11.96
N MET A 212 -26.23 -1.75 11.75
CA MET A 212 -26.31 -0.32 12.02
C MET A 212 -26.08 0.05 13.50
N LYS A 213 -26.29 -0.89 14.43
CA LYS A 213 -25.98 -0.65 15.85
C LYS A 213 -24.49 -0.44 16.12
N ASN A 214 -23.63 -1.00 15.26
CA ASN A 214 -22.18 -0.88 15.36
C ASN A 214 -21.64 0.33 14.56
N PHE A 215 -22.52 1.10 13.93
CA PHE A 215 -22.11 2.28 13.15
C PHE A 215 -21.74 3.43 14.08
N SER A 216 -20.61 4.07 13.78
CA SER A 216 -20.17 5.29 14.43
C SER A 216 -19.56 6.25 13.40
N PHE A 217 -19.38 7.52 13.77
CA PHE A 217 -18.64 8.46 12.91
C PHE A 217 -17.21 7.95 12.64
N MET A 218 -16.59 7.32 13.62
CA MET A 218 -15.26 6.74 13.48
C MET A 218 -15.20 5.59 12.46
N THR A 219 -16.31 4.89 12.20
CA THR A 219 -16.40 3.90 11.12
C THR A 219 -16.12 4.55 9.77
N ILE A 220 -16.65 5.74 9.51
CA ILE A 220 -16.41 6.48 8.26
C ILE A 220 -14.95 6.94 8.19
N VAL A 221 -14.43 7.55 9.25
CA VAL A 221 -13.06 8.08 9.30
C VAL A 221 -12.03 6.96 9.10
N ALA A 222 -12.21 5.84 9.82
CA ALA A 222 -11.32 4.68 9.70
C ALA A 222 -11.40 4.04 8.31
N ALA A 223 -12.60 3.91 7.73
CA ALA A 223 -12.77 3.37 6.37
C ALA A 223 -12.16 4.30 5.31
N MET A 224 -12.29 5.63 5.44
CA MET A 224 -11.62 6.59 4.56
C MET A 224 -10.09 6.45 4.64
N GLY A 225 -9.53 6.43 5.85
CA GLY A 225 -8.09 6.28 6.05
C GLY A 225 -7.57 4.95 5.50
N GLN A 226 -8.32 3.86 5.68
CA GLN A 226 -7.96 2.55 5.14
C GLN A 226 -7.99 2.53 3.61
N MET A 227 -9.05 3.03 2.98
CA MET A 227 -9.19 3.09 1.54
C MET A 227 -8.05 3.92 0.91
N PHE A 228 -7.73 5.05 1.52
CA PHE A 228 -6.69 5.94 1.05
C PHE A 228 -5.30 5.27 1.04
N TYR A 229 -4.98 4.56 2.12
CA TYR A 229 -3.75 3.80 2.25
C TYR A 229 -3.69 2.59 1.32
N SER A 230 -4.79 1.81 1.25
CA SER A 230 -4.88 0.57 0.48
C SER A 230 -4.68 0.80 -1.02
N LEU A 231 -5.30 1.82 -1.60
CA LEU A 231 -5.27 2.08 -3.04
C LEU A 231 -3.98 2.75 -3.54
N SER A 232 -2.95 2.89 -2.72
CA SER A 232 -1.66 3.55 -3.05
C SER A 232 -1.83 4.98 -3.57
N ILE A 233 -2.84 5.70 -3.07
CA ILE A 233 -3.15 7.08 -3.47
C ILE A 233 -2.18 8.05 -2.80
N ALA A 234 -1.79 9.10 -3.50
CA ALA A 234 -0.88 10.16 -3.03
C ALA A 234 0.53 9.68 -2.64
N MET A 235 0.95 8.54 -3.15
CA MET A 235 2.32 8.00 -2.99
C MET A 235 3.16 8.18 -4.27
N GLY A 236 2.69 8.94 -5.24
CA GLY A 236 3.37 9.13 -6.53
C GLY A 236 3.37 7.92 -7.46
N ILE A 237 2.92 6.74 -6.99
CA ILE A 237 2.93 5.47 -7.74
C ILE A 237 2.02 5.57 -8.96
N LEU A 238 0.80 6.07 -8.79
CA LEU A 238 -0.19 6.18 -9.86
C LEU A 238 0.24 7.18 -10.94
N TYR A 239 0.93 8.28 -10.56
CA TYR A 239 1.60 9.18 -11.51
C TYR A 239 2.68 8.44 -12.31
N THR A 240 3.57 7.76 -11.61
CA THR A 240 4.70 7.04 -12.21
C THR A 240 4.20 5.95 -13.17
N TYR A 241 3.29 5.10 -12.71
CA TYR A 241 2.74 4.01 -13.53
C TYR A 241 1.86 4.54 -14.66
N GLY A 242 1.06 5.58 -14.41
CA GLY A 242 0.32 6.29 -15.46
C GLY A 242 1.24 6.83 -16.54
N SER A 243 2.43 7.32 -16.19
CA SER A 243 3.41 7.81 -17.17
C SER A 243 4.00 6.71 -18.08
N TYR A 244 3.94 5.46 -17.66
CA TYR A 244 4.40 4.29 -18.42
C TYR A 244 3.32 3.68 -19.33
N THR A 245 2.08 4.18 -19.28
CA THR A 245 0.96 3.67 -20.06
C THR A 245 0.88 4.33 -21.43
N ASP A 246 0.45 3.60 -22.45
CA ASP A 246 0.16 4.15 -23.77
C ASP A 246 -1.17 4.90 -23.79
N LYS A 247 -1.36 5.77 -24.78
CA LYS A 247 -2.56 6.63 -24.87
C LYS A 247 -3.84 5.88 -25.25
N ASP A 248 -3.71 4.71 -25.86
CA ASP A 248 -4.81 3.82 -26.26
C ASP A 248 -5.31 2.92 -25.13
N MET A 249 -4.60 2.91 -23.97
CA MET A 249 -5.02 2.11 -22.81
C MET A 249 -6.29 2.69 -22.16
N ASP A 250 -7.32 1.86 -22.04
CA ASP A 250 -8.58 2.21 -21.37
C ASP A 250 -8.37 2.44 -19.87
N LEU A 251 -8.33 3.72 -19.47
CA LEU A 251 -8.11 4.11 -18.06
C LEU A 251 -9.31 3.76 -17.17
N GLU A 252 -10.55 3.92 -17.66
CA GLU A 252 -11.72 3.66 -16.83
C GLU A 252 -11.86 2.18 -16.48
N GLN A 253 -11.67 1.31 -17.49
CA GLN A 253 -11.69 -0.12 -17.27
C GLN A 253 -10.53 -0.59 -16.41
N SER A 254 -9.34 -0.03 -16.60
CA SER A 254 -8.16 -0.36 -15.80
C SER A 254 -8.35 0.05 -14.33
N THR A 255 -8.86 1.25 -14.06
CA THR A 255 -9.17 1.72 -12.71
C THR A 255 -10.20 0.83 -12.02
N THR A 256 -11.28 0.45 -12.73
CA THR A 256 -12.28 -0.47 -12.20
C THR A 256 -11.68 -1.85 -11.85
N GLN A 257 -10.78 -2.36 -12.69
CA GLN A 257 -10.09 -3.63 -12.41
C GLN A 257 -9.19 -3.52 -11.16
N ILE A 258 -8.48 -2.41 -10.98
CA ILE A 258 -7.66 -2.16 -9.79
C ILE A 258 -8.53 -2.13 -8.53
N GLU A 259 -9.67 -1.40 -8.56
CA GLU A 259 -10.64 -1.38 -7.46
C GLU A 259 -11.12 -2.77 -7.08
N ILE A 260 -11.47 -3.60 -8.08
CA ILE A 260 -11.95 -4.98 -7.87
C ILE A 260 -10.86 -5.85 -7.25
N PHE A 261 -9.61 -5.75 -7.72
CA PHE A 261 -8.49 -6.52 -7.17
C PHE A 261 -8.21 -6.14 -5.72
N ASP A 262 -8.05 -4.85 -5.43
CA ASP A 262 -7.76 -4.37 -4.08
C ASP A 262 -8.88 -4.75 -3.11
N THR A 263 -10.13 -4.43 -3.46
CA THR A 263 -11.31 -4.73 -2.64
C THR A 263 -11.51 -6.23 -2.45
N GLY A 264 -11.32 -7.02 -3.51
CA GLY A 264 -11.41 -8.47 -3.46
C GLY A 264 -10.42 -9.08 -2.47
N ILE A 265 -9.17 -8.62 -2.51
CA ILE A 265 -8.14 -9.09 -1.56
C ILE A 265 -8.42 -8.58 -0.15
N ALA A 266 -8.90 -7.35 0.04
CA ALA A 266 -9.28 -6.84 1.35
C ALA A 266 -10.41 -7.69 1.97
N ILE A 267 -11.42 -8.08 1.19
CA ILE A 267 -12.51 -8.98 1.63
C ILE A 267 -11.96 -10.38 1.96
N LEU A 268 -11.10 -10.95 1.10
CA LEU A 268 -10.47 -12.24 1.38
C LEU A 268 -9.62 -12.19 2.65
N ALA A 269 -8.84 -11.12 2.86
CA ALA A 269 -8.07 -10.93 4.08
C ALA A 269 -8.95 -10.82 5.33
N GLY A 270 -10.07 -10.09 5.25
CA GLY A 270 -11.07 -10.02 6.32
C GLY A 270 -11.65 -11.39 6.64
N LEU A 271 -12.03 -12.16 5.62
CA LEU A 271 -12.54 -13.54 5.76
C LEU A 271 -11.46 -14.55 6.19
N MET A 272 -10.21 -14.29 5.90
CA MET A 272 -9.09 -15.11 6.33
C MET A 272 -8.79 -14.92 7.81
N ILE A 273 -8.79 -13.67 8.29
CA ILE A 273 -8.27 -13.31 9.61
C ILE A 273 -9.38 -13.26 10.67
N ILE A 274 -10.48 -12.56 10.41
CA ILE A 274 -11.54 -12.36 11.42
C ILE A 274 -12.15 -13.69 11.87
N PRO A 275 -12.58 -14.61 10.97
CA PRO A 275 -13.11 -15.89 11.39
C PRO A 275 -12.10 -16.78 12.12
N ALA A 276 -10.80 -16.74 11.73
CA ALA A 276 -9.76 -17.49 12.41
C ALA A 276 -9.57 -17.02 13.86
N VAL A 277 -9.52 -15.71 14.09
CA VAL A 277 -9.42 -15.15 15.44
C VAL A 277 -10.67 -15.38 16.26
N PHE A 278 -11.88 -15.28 15.68
CA PHE A 278 -13.14 -15.60 16.35
C PHE A 278 -13.21 -17.07 16.77
N SER A 279 -12.79 -17.99 15.91
CA SER A 279 -12.70 -19.42 16.22
C SER A 279 -11.77 -19.69 17.41
N PHE A 280 -10.63 -18.97 17.49
CA PHE A 280 -9.65 -19.11 18.57
C PHE A 280 -10.09 -18.42 19.87
N SER A 281 -10.71 -17.24 19.79
CA SER A 281 -11.04 -16.37 20.95
C SER A 281 -12.44 -16.55 21.53
N GLY A 282 -13.22 -17.52 21.03
CA GLY A 282 -14.60 -17.70 21.47
C GLY A 282 -15.55 -16.58 21.03
N GLY A 283 -15.19 -15.82 19.99
CA GLY A 283 -16.07 -14.83 19.35
C GLY A 283 -15.91 -13.38 19.83
N ASN A 284 -14.83 -13.05 20.55
CA ASN A 284 -14.58 -11.67 20.98
C ASN A 284 -13.74 -10.89 19.94
N PRO A 285 -14.31 -9.84 19.28
CA PRO A 285 -13.57 -9.01 18.31
C PRO A 285 -12.44 -8.18 18.94
N GLU A 286 -12.44 -7.93 20.26
CA GLU A 286 -11.39 -7.19 20.96
C GLU A 286 -10.03 -7.91 20.99
N ASN A 287 -10.04 -9.23 20.71
CA ASN A 287 -8.80 -10.00 20.60
C ASN A 287 -8.03 -9.79 19.28
N LEU A 288 -8.59 -9.05 18.31
CA LEU A 288 -7.84 -8.59 17.15
C LEU A 288 -7.01 -7.37 17.54
N GLN A 289 -5.75 -7.60 17.78
CA GLN A 289 -4.79 -6.53 18.13
C GLN A 289 -4.49 -5.64 16.91
N ALA A 290 -4.11 -4.39 17.19
CA ALA A 290 -3.76 -3.42 16.14
C ALA A 290 -2.38 -3.69 15.53
N GLY A 291 -2.22 -3.32 14.26
CA GLY A 291 -0.93 -3.21 13.61
C GLY A 291 -0.17 -4.53 13.50
N PRO A 292 1.17 -4.48 13.64
CA PRO A 292 2.03 -5.66 13.54
C PRO A 292 1.67 -6.78 14.54
N SER A 293 1.14 -6.43 15.70
CA SER A 293 0.76 -7.41 16.74
C SER A 293 -0.27 -8.43 16.27
N LEU A 294 -1.20 -8.04 15.38
CA LEU A 294 -2.13 -9.00 14.78
C LEU A 294 -1.38 -10.09 14.02
N MET A 295 -0.43 -9.71 13.18
CA MET A 295 0.26 -10.61 12.28
C MET A 295 1.38 -11.41 12.96
N PHE A 296 2.10 -10.80 13.90
CA PHE A 296 3.29 -11.39 14.49
C PHE A 296 3.09 -11.95 15.92
N ILE A 297 1.95 -11.68 16.55
CA ILE A 297 1.61 -12.22 17.88
C ILE A 297 0.32 -13.05 17.81
N THR A 298 -0.80 -12.44 17.37
CA THR A 298 -2.11 -13.10 17.43
C THR A 298 -2.20 -14.28 16.46
N LEU A 299 -1.87 -14.08 15.17
CA LEU A 299 -2.00 -15.14 14.17
C LEU A 299 -1.04 -16.33 14.42
N PRO A 300 0.22 -16.17 14.85
CA PRO A 300 1.05 -17.29 15.27
C PRO A 300 0.41 -18.15 16.37
N LYS A 301 -0.24 -17.54 17.37
CA LYS A 301 -0.98 -18.28 18.42
C LYS A 301 -2.17 -19.06 17.82
N VAL A 302 -2.90 -18.42 16.90
CA VAL A 302 -4.00 -19.09 16.18
C VAL A 302 -3.46 -20.29 15.41
N PHE A 303 -2.37 -20.13 14.63
CA PHE A 303 -1.77 -21.23 13.87
C PHE A 303 -1.22 -22.34 14.79
N ALA A 304 -0.58 -21.99 15.91
CA ALA A 304 -0.08 -22.96 16.88
C ALA A 304 -1.19 -23.84 17.51
N SER A 305 -2.41 -23.31 17.59
CA SER A 305 -3.59 -24.05 18.07
C SER A 305 -4.20 -24.99 17.01
N MET A 306 -3.74 -24.91 15.75
CA MET A 306 -4.29 -25.70 14.64
C MET A 306 -3.48 -26.96 14.38
N GLY A 307 -4.12 -28.08 14.06
CA GLY A 307 -3.42 -29.34 13.74
C GLY A 307 -2.50 -29.27 12.51
N ILE A 308 -2.75 -28.33 11.58
CA ILE A 308 -1.90 -28.06 10.39
C ILE A 308 -1.26 -26.66 10.47
N GLY A 309 -1.02 -26.15 11.66
CA GLY A 309 -0.58 -24.78 11.91
C GLY A 309 0.71 -24.41 11.17
N THR A 310 1.67 -25.33 11.06
CA THR A 310 2.90 -25.11 10.29
C THR A 310 2.60 -24.80 8.82
N ALA A 311 1.77 -25.63 8.16
CA ALA A 311 1.41 -25.41 6.76
C ALA A 311 0.58 -24.13 6.57
N ALA A 312 -0.37 -23.87 7.46
CA ALA A 312 -1.16 -22.63 7.43
C ALA A 312 -0.28 -21.38 7.58
N GLY A 313 0.68 -21.39 8.50
CA GLY A 313 1.65 -20.32 8.69
C GLY A 313 2.55 -20.10 7.49
N ILE A 314 3.08 -21.18 6.88
CA ILE A 314 3.88 -21.08 5.65
C ILE A 314 3.06 -20.41 4.54
N LEU A 315 1.85 -20.90 4.25
CA LEU A 315 1.00 -20.35 3.19
C LEU A 315 0.65 -18.88 3.46
N PHE A 316 0.34 -18.54 4.71
CA PHE A 316 0.06 -17.18 5.13
C PHE A 316 1.27 -16.26 4.95
N PHE A 317 2.45 -16.61 5.48
CA PHE A 317 3.63 -15.74 5.39
C PHE A 317 4.21 -15.67 3.97
N VAL A 318 4.03 -16.70 3.12
CA VAL A 318 4.33 -16.60 1.68
C VAL A 318 3.38 -15.58 1.03
N LEU A 319 2.08 -15.65 1.29
CA LEU A 319 1.10 -14.68 0.79
C LEU A 319 1.48 -13.25 1.20
N VAL A 320 1.79 -13.04 2.48
CA VAL A 320 2.20 -11.72 3.02
C VAL A 320 3.48 -11.23 2.38
N LEU A 321 4.47 -12.12 2.18
CA LEU A 321 5.73 -11.77 1.51
C LEU A 321 5.50 -11.31 0.07
N LEU A 322 4.65 -12.00 -0.69
CA LEU A 322 4.31 -11.59 -2.05
C LEU A 322 3.63 -10.21 -2.08
N ALA A 323 2.68 -9.97 -1.18
CA ALA A 323 2.02 -8.68 -1.04
C ALA A 323 2.99 -7.56 -0.63
N ALA A 324 3.89 -7.83 0.31
CA ALA A 324 4.90 -6.87 0.74
C ALA A 324 5.88 -6.52 -0.38
N LEU A 325 6.37 -7.51 -1.14
CA LEU A 325 7.31 -7.29 -2.23
C LEU A 325 6.71 -6.50 -3.38
N THR A 326 5.47 -6.81 -3.80
CA THR A 326 4.81 -6.09 -4.90
C THR A 326 4.61 -4.61 -4.58
N SER A 327 4.21 -4.28 -3.36
CA SER A 327 4.04 -2.89 -2.91
C SER A 327 5.39 -2.18 -2.75
N ALA A 328 6.38 -2.81 -2.12
CA ALA A 328 7.71 -2.22 -1.92
C ALA A 328 8.43 -1.92 -3.24
N VAL A 329 8.31 -2.81 -4.23
CA VAL A 329 8.85 -2.61 -5.58
C VAL A 329 8.20 -1.43 -6.28
N SER A 330 6.88 -1.23 -6.12
CA SER A 330 6.16 -0.10 -6.71
C SER A 330 6.57 1.24 -6.09
N LEU A 331 6.73 1.28 -4.77
CA LEU A 331 7.27 2.44 -4.06
C LEU A 331 8.69 2.77 -4.53
N MET A 332 9.56 1.77 -4.60
CA MET A 332 10.96 1.93 -5.04
C MET A 332 11.04 2.40 -6.50
N GLU A 333 10.19 1.87 -7.40
CA GLU A 333 10.13 2.30 -8.79
C GLU A 333 9.77 3.79 -8.90
N THR A 334 8.85 4.24 -8.06
CA THR A 334 8.47 5.67 -8.00
C THR A 334 9.66 6.54 -7.60
N CYS A 335 10.43 6.13 -6.61
CA CYS A 335 11.66 6.84 -6.21
C CYS A 335 12.67 6.88 -7.36
N VAL A 336 12.97 5.73 -7.97
CA VAL A 336 13.95 5.62 -9.08
C VAL A 336 13.50 6.47 -10.27
N SER A 337 12.22 6.41 -10.64
CA SER A 337 11.64 7.21 -11.73
C SER A 337 11.74 8.71 -11.45
N THR A 338 11.44 9.13 -10.22
CA THR A 338 11.51 10.54 -9.82
C THR A 338 12.94 11.10 -9.96
N PHE A 339 13.94 10.40 -9.43
CA PHE A 339 15.33 10.84 -9.54
C PHE A 339 15.86 10.79 -10.97
N ALA A 340 15.43 9.80 -11.77
CA ALA A 340 15.78 9.73 -13.17
C ALA A 340 15.21 10.93 -13.97
N ASP A 341 13.96 11.33 -13.69
CA ASP A 341 13.31 12.44 -14.37
C ASP A 341 13.89 13.80 -13.95
N GLU A 342 14.07 14.04 -12.65
CA GLU A 342 14.45 15.35 -12.13
C GLU A 342 15.94 15.65 -12.29
N PHE A 343 16.79 14.64 -12.07
CA PHE A 343 18.24 14.83 -12.12
C PHE A 343 18.87 14.26 -13.39
N HIS A 344 18.07 13.68 -14.30
CA HIS A 344 18.54 13.05 -15.55
C HIS A 344 19.62 11.98 -15.28
N TRP A 345 19.51 11.28 -14.14
CA TRP A 345 20.43 10.21 -13.78
C TRP A 345 20.06 8.91 -14.48
N SER A 346 21.08 8.09 -14.76
CA SER A 346 20.82 6.74 -15.23
C SER A 346 20.12 5.91 -14.14
N ARG A 347 19.30 4.95 -14.55
CA ARG A 347 18.58 4.05 -13.63
C ARG A 347 19.52 3.42 -12.59
N LYS A 348 20.71 2.95 -13.01
CA LYS A 348 21.70 2.37 -12.09
C LYS A 348 22.13 3.36 -11.00
N LYS A 349 22.40 4.63 -11.39
CA LYS A 349 22.76 5.67 -10.43
C LYS A 349 21.63 5.96 -9.43
N CYS A 350 20.38 6.01 -9.91
CA CYS A 350 19.21 6.18 -9.04
C CYS A 350 19.06 5.01 -8.07
N CYS A 351 19.25 3.76 -8.53
CA CYS A 351 19.19 2.58 -7.66
C CYS A 351 20.30 2.61 -6.60
N VAL A 352 21.54 2.98 -6.93
CA VAL A 352 22.62 3.10 -5.95
C VAL A 352 22.32 4.18 -4.92
N PHE A 353 21.83 5.35 -5.36
CA PHE A 353 21.42 6.41 -4.45
C PHE A 353 20.31 5.94 -3.50
N MET A 354 19.28 5.31 -4.03
CA MET A 354 18.19 4.75 -3.21
C MET A 354 18.65 3.62 -2.30
N ALA A 355 19.68 2.85 -2.68
CA ALA A 355 20.28 1.86 -1.78
C ALA A 355 20.91 2.52 -0.55
N VAL A 356 21.60 3.64 -0.73
CA VAL A 356 22.15 4.41 0.41
C VAL A 356 21.03 4.97 1.30
N VAL A 357 20.00 5.58 0.70
CA VAL A 357 18.84 6.08 1.45
C VAL A 357 18.15 4.95 2.22
N MET A 358 17.99 3.80 1.58
CA MET A 358 17.37 2.60 2.16
C MET A 358 18.17 2.10 3.37
N ILE A 359 19.50 2.00 3.26
CA ILE A 359 20.35 1.58 4.37
C ILE A 359 20.25 2.60 5.51
N VAL A 360 20.40 3.89 5.26
CA VAL A 360 20.40 4.90 6.32
C VAL A 360 19.06 4.96 7.06
N LEU A 361 17.95 5.13 6.35
CA LEU A 361 16.62 5.28 6.96
C LEU A 361 16.05 3.93 7.42
N GLY A 362 16.36 2.84 6.70
CA GLY A 362 15.90 1.51 7.05
C GLY A 362 16.61 0.96 8.28
N SER A 363 17.93 1.15 8.41
CA SER A 363 18.65 0.78 9.63
C SER A 363 18.17 1.58 10.84
N ALA A 364 17.85 2.87 10.68
CA ALA A 364 17.22 3.65 11.75
C ALA A 364 15.87 3.03 12.17
N SER A 365 15.06 2.57 11.21
CA SER A 365 13.77 1.93 11.48
C SER A 365 13.93 0.52 12.05
N SER A 366 14.87 -0.29 11.55
CA SER A 366 15.07 -1.68 11.99
C SER A 366 15.65 -1.77 13.40
N MET A 367 16.53 -0.82 13.77
CA MET A 367 17.13 -0.74 15.10
C MET A 367 16.33 0.12 16.09
N GLY A 368 15.24 0.75 15.63
CA GLY A 368 14.47 1.73 16.41
C GLY A 368 13.82 1.19 17.67
N TYR A 369 13.56 -0.12 17.75
CA TYR A 369 13.07 -0.79 18.96
C TYR A 369 14.17 -1.47 19.79
N GLY A 370 15.42 -1.42 19.31
CA GLY A 370 16.59 -2.03 19.97
C GLY A 370 17.68 -1.00 20.26
N ALA A 371 18.80 -1.07 19.54
CA ALA A 371 19.97 -0.21 19.81
C ALA A 371 19.70 1.30 19.72
N LEU A 372 18.69 1.74 18.98
CA LEU A 372 18.30 3.14 18.80
C LEU A 372 17.02 3.52 19.55
N ASP A 373 16.49 2.68 20.45
CA ASP A 373 15.25 2.93 21.19
C ASP A 373 15.34 4.20 22.07
N PHE A 374 16.55 4.62 22.45
CA PHE A 374 16.77 5.87 23.18
C PHE A 374 16.48 7.13 22.36
N ILE A 375 16.36 7.02 21.03
CA ILE A 375 15.99 8.11 20.13
C ILE A 375 14.52 8.01 19.79
N GLN A 376 13.71 8.82 20.45
CA GLN A 376 12.27 8.89 20.17
C GLN A 376 11.90 10.27 19.64
N ILE A 377 11.15 10.28 18.52
CA ILE A 377 10.67 11.52 17.89
C ILE A 377 9.18 11.66 18.25
N PHE A 378 8.83 12.68 19.02
CA PHE A 378 7.49 12.86 19.61
C PHE A 378 7.00 11.62 20.41
N GLY A 379 7.93 10.91 21.10
CA GLY A 379 7.62 9.70 21.83
C GLY A 379 7.40 8.45 20.97
N MET A 380 7.75 8.50 19.69
CA MET A 380 7.63 7.39 18.74
C MET A 380 9.00 6.87 18.31
N ALA A 381 9.13 5.56 18.14
CA ALA A 381 10.29 4.96 17.47
C ALA A 381 10.35 5.41 15.99
N PHE A 382 11.51 5.26 15.34
CA PHE A 382 11.69 5.73 13.96
C PHE A 382 10.65 5.17 12.98
N LEU A 383 10.33 3.88 13.06
CA LEU A 383 9.34 3.25 12.20
C LEU A 383 7.96 3.91 12.38
N ASP A 384 7.51 4.04 13.61
CA ASP A 384 6.20 4.62 13.94
C ASP A 384 6.12 6.09 13.54
N PHE A 385 7.22 6.83 13.72
CA PHE A 385 7.29 8.23 13.30
C PHE A 385 7.21 8.39 11.79
N PHE A 386 7.94 7.56 11.01
CA PHE A 386 7.87 7.62 9.56
C PHE A 386 6.49 7.21 9.04
N ASP A 387 5.88 6.19 9.65
CA ASP A 387 4.52 5.77 9.32
C ASP A 387 3.52 6.90 9.60
N PHE A 388 3.57 7.51 10.77
CA PHE A 388 2.74 8.66 11.12
C PHE A 388 2.95 9.82 10.15
N LEU A 389 4.19 10.24 9.93
CA LEU A 389 4.51 11.39 9.09
C LEU A 389 4.00 11.20 7.65
N THR A 390 4.23 10.03 7.08
CA THR A 390 3.83 9.74 5.70
C THR A 390 2.34 9.55 5.56
N ASN A 391 1.74 8.64 6.34
CA ASN A 391 0.35 8.24 6.16
C ASN A 391 -0.64 9.24 6.75
N SER A 392 -0.33 9.80 7.91
CA SER A 392 -1.27 10.67 8.62
C SER A 392 -1.18 12.13 8.22
N VAL A 393 -0.02 12.59 7.74
CA VAL A 393 0.20 14.01 7.41
C VAL A 393 0.46 14.22 5.93
N MET A 394 1.51 13.60 5.38
CA MET A 394 1.97 13.93 4.03
C MET A 394 1.01 13.44 2.94
N MET A 395 0.45 12.22 3.04
CA MET A 395 -0.45 11.69 2.01
C MET A 395 -1.74 12.51 1.85
N PRO A 396 -2.47 12.90 2.92
CA PRO A 396 -3.62 13.78 2.77
C PRO A 396 -3.26 15.14 2.13
N LEU A 397 -2.12 15.71 2.49
CA LEU A 397 -1.63 16.96 1.89
C LEU A 397 -1.27 16.80 0.41
N ALA A 398 -0.63 15.70 0.03
CA ALA A 398 -0.29 15.40 -1.36
C ALA A 398 -1.55 15.19 -2.22
N ALA A 399 -2.56 14.50 -1.70
CA ALA A 399 -3.85 14.36 -2.38
C ALA A 399 -4.61 15.68 -2.50
N LEU A 400 -4.58 16.54 -1.47
CA LEU A 400 -5.13 17.90 -1.56
C LEU A 400 -4.42 18.72 -2.65
N ALA A 401 -3.09 18.60 -2.76
CA ALA A 401 -2.33 19.25 -3.83
C ALA A 401 -2.75 18.73 -5.22
N THR A 402 -2.99 17.43 -5.37
CA THR A 402 -3.53 16.82 -6.60
C THR A 402 -4.93 17.36 -6.93
N CYS A 403 -5.82 17.39 -5.95
CA CYS A 403 -7.17 17.97 -6.12
C CYS A 403 -7.09 19.45 -6.54
N PHE A 404 -6.25 20.24 -5.87
CA PHE A 404 -6.06 21.65 -6.21
C PHE A 404 -5.50 21.83 -7.63
N LEU A 405 -4.51 21.04 -8.02
CA LEU A 405 -3.93 21.06 -9.36
C LEU A 405 -5.01 20.84 -10.42
N ILE A 406 -5.89 19.85 -10.24
CA ILE A 406 -6.95 19.57 -11.21
C ILE A 406 -8.02 20.67 -11.18
N LEU A 407 -8.48 21.09 -9.99
CA LEU A 407 -9.59 22.02 -9.87
C LEU A 407 -9.27 23.44 -10.34
N ARG A 408 -8.03 23.90 -10.17
CA ARG A 408 -7.63 25.29 -10.38
C ARG A 408 -6.73 25.52 -11.59
N VAL A 409 -6.02 24.47 -12.06
CA VAL A 409 -4.99 24.64 -13.09
C VAL A 409 -5.28 23.82 -14.34
N VAL A 410 -5.40 22.50 -14.20
CA VAL A 410 -5.61 21.60 -15.33
C VAL A 410 -7.03 21.75 -15.90
N GLY A 411 -8.02 21.74 -15.01
CA GLY A 411 -9.44 21.78 -15.33
C GLY A 411 -10.04 20.45 -15.73
N PHE A 412 -11.33 20.26 -15.42
CA PHE A 412 -12.07 19.04 -15.71
C PHE A 412 -12.09 18.67 -17.21
N LYS A 413 -12.08 19.68 -18.09
CA LYS A 413 -12.15 19.48 -19.54
C LYS A 413 -10.92 18.69 -20.02
N LYS A 414 -9.71 19.15 -19.66
CA LYS A 414 -8.47 18.49 -20.07
C LYS A 414 -8.33 17.07 -19.51
N ILE A 415 -8.73 16.86 -18.25
CA ILE A 415 -8.74 15.50 -17.66
C ILE A 415 -9.74 14.61 -18.37
N SER A 416 -10.96 15.11 -18.65
CA SER A 416 -11.95 14.34 -19.42
C SER A 416 -11.46 13.99 -20.81
N GLU A 417 -10.88 14.94 -21.54
CA GLU A 417 -10.30 14.73 -22.86
C GLU A 417 -9.21 13.67 -22.84
N GLU A 418 -8.34 13.68 -21.80
CA GLU A 418 -7.31 12.66 -21.64
C GLU A 418 -7.90 11.26 -21.40
N ILE A 419 -8.92 11.13 -20.57
CA ILE A 419 -9.58 9.85 -20.30
C ILE A 419 -10.34 9.36 -21.54
N GLU A 420 -11.07 10.25 -22.19
CA GLU A 420 -11.91 9.96 -23.36
C GLU A 420 -11.11 9.63 -24.62
N GLN A 421 -9.78 9.84 -24.65
CA GLN A 421 -8.93 9.39 -25.76
C GLN A 421 -8.96 7.86 -25.97
N SER A 422 -9.14 7.09 -24.92
CA SER A 422 -9.03 5.63 -24.94
C SER A 422 -10.27 4.91 -24.43
N SER A 423 -11.23 5.63 -23.84
CA SER A 423 -12.41 5.01 -23.20
C SER A 423 -13.61 5.95 -23.16
N SER A 424 -14.80 5.37 -22.99
CA SER A 424 -15.98 6.15 -22.64
C SER A 424 -15.94 6.50 -21.14
N PHE A 425 -15.89 7.77 -20.78
CA PHE A 425 -15.86 8.21 -19.37
C PHE A 425 -17.26 8.04 -18.73
N ARG A 426 -17.63 6.82 -18.38
CA ARG A 426 -18.99 6.47 -17.88
C ARG A 426 -19.29 7.11 -16.54
N ARG A 427 -18.33 7.13 -15.61
CA ARG A 427 -18.49 7.71 -14.27
C ARG A 427 -18.11 9.20 -14.19
N LYS A 428 -18.16 9.95 -15.31
CA LYS A 428 -17.79 11.38 -15.40
C LYS A 428 -18.53 12.28 -14.42
N LYS A 429 -19.85 12.08 -14.25
CA LYS A 429 -20.67 12.87 -13.31
C LYS A 429 -20.22 12.63 -11.86
N LEU A 430 -20.01 11.35 -11.48
CA LEU A 430 -19.53 10.97 -10.17
C LEU A 430 -18.13 11.57 -9.93
N TYR A 431 -17.22 11.41 -10.89
CA TYR A 431 -15.86 11.97 -10.84
C TYR A 431 -15.89 13.49 -10.56
N THR A 432 -16.67 14.23 -11.34
CA THR A 432 -16.74 15.68 -11.22
C THR A 432 -17.32 16.11 -9.87
N ALA A 433 -18.40 15.47 -9.41
CA ALA A 433 -19.05 15.81 -8.14
C ALA A 433 -18.12 15.51 -6.95
N PHE A 434 -17.50 14.32 -6.94
CA PHE A 434 -16.62 13.92 -5.86
C PHE A 434 -15.34 14.76 -5.80
N LEU A 435 -14.66 14.97 -6.92
CA LEU A 435 -13.43 15.77 -6.94
C LEU A 435 -13.68 17.22 -6.53
N LYS A 436 -14.83 17.81 -6.95
CA LYS A 436 -15.14 19.21 -6.69
C LYS A 436 -15.57 19.48 -5.25
N TYR A 437 -16.35 18.58 -4.66
CA TYR A 437 -17.02 18.86 -3.38
C TYR A 437 -16.55 17.93 -2.26
N PHE A 438 -16.53 16.62 -2.51
CA PHE A 438 -16.32 15.62 -1.46
C PHE A 438 -14.85 15.37 -1.16
N ALA A 439 -14.01 15.23 -2.18
CA ALA A 439 -12.61 14.86 -1.98
C ALA A 439 -11.84 15.85 -1.09
N PRO A 440 -11.89 17.17 -1.30
CA PRO A 440 -11.20 18.12 -0.42
C PRO A 440 -11.71 18.05 1.03
N ILE A 441 -13.02 17.89 1.24
CA ILE A 441 -13.62 17.80 2.58
C ILE A 441 -13.14 16.51 3.27
N CYS A 442 -13.24 15.37 2.60
CA CYS A 442 -12.79 14.07 3.14
C CYS A 442 -11.30 14.10 3.53
N LEU A 443 -10.45 14.69 2.68
CA LEU A 443 -9.01 14.80 2.93
C LEU A 443 -8.70 15.69 4.14
N ILE A 444 -9.44 16.80 4.32
CA ILE A 444 -9.30 17.65 5.51
C ILE A 444 -9.73 16.88 6.76
N ILE A 445 -10.82 16.11 6.70
CA ILE A 445 -11.30 15.28 7.82
C ILE A 445 -10.23 14.23 8.17
N ILE A 446 -9.64 13.53 7.19
CA ILE A 446 -8.57 12.56 7.41
C ILE A 446 -7.37 13.23 8.09
N LEU A 447 -6.92 14.37 7.58
CA LEU A 447 -5.78 15.10 8.13
C LEU A 447 -6.04 15.55 9.59
N CYS A 448 -7.19 16.18 9.83
CA CYS A 448 -7.56 16.66 11.17
C CYS A 448 -7.72 15.50 12.16
N SER A 449 -8.38 14.40 11.76
CA SER A 449 -8.57 13.24 12.64
C SER A 449 -7.24 12.53 12.95
N SER A 450 -6.34 12.42 11.97
CA SER A 450 -5.01 11.84 12.18
C SER A 450 -4.16 12.66 13.14
N ILE A 451 -4.17 13.99 13.01
CA ILE A 451 -3.47 14.89 13.93
C ILE A 451 -4.09 14.81 15.33
N ALA A 452 -5.43 14.82 15.43
CA ALA A 452 -6.13 14.70 16.70
C ALA A 452 -5.85 13.38 17.43
N ASN A 453 -5.67 12.28 16.68
CA ASN A 453 -5.28 10.98 17.23
C ASN A 453 -3.87 11.04 17.86
N VAL A 454 -2.90 11.65 17.19
CA VAL A 454 -1.52 11.76 17.72
C VAL A 454 -1.46 12.70 18.94
N LEU A 455 -2.29 13.74 18.95
CA LEU A 455 -2.41 14.63 20.10
C LEU A 455 -3.19 14.00 21.29
N GLY A 456 -3.66 12.76 21.15
CA GLY A 456 -4.44 12.06 22.18
C GLY A 456 -5.85 12.62 22.40
N ILE A 457 -6.36 13.45 21.49
CA ILE A 457 -7.71 14.03 21.57
C ILE A 457 -8.77 12.99 21.20
N ILE A 458 -8.45 12.10 20.27
CA ILE A 458 -9.26 10.94 19.87
C ILE A 458 -8.38 9.69 19.83
N SER A 459 -8.99 8.50 20.02
CA SER A 459 -8.31 7.21 19.83
C SER A 459 -8.81 6.53 18.58
N MET A 460 -7.93 6.33 17.59
CA MET A 460 -8.23 5.58 16.35
C MET A 460 -7.67 4.17 16.38
#